data_6295385e7f92bc95e61fa19b7bae5395
#
_entry.id   6295385e7f92bc95e61fa19b7bae5395
#
_cell.length_a   1.000
_cell.length_b   1.000
_cell.length_c   1.000
_cell.angle_alpha   90.00
_cell.angle_beta   90.00
_cell.angle_gamma   90.00
#
_symmetry.space_group_name_H-M   'P 1'
#
loop_
_entity.id
_entity.type
_entity.pdbx_description
1 polymer ?
#
loop_
_entity_poly.entity_id
_entity_poly.type
_entity_poly.pdbx_seq_one_letter_code
_entity_poly.pdbx_strand_id
1 'polypeptide(L)'
;MVDSLVQKLIDARVVATPAHAHAQEVANMQVGMVGLGKMGMNLVANMRDHDIEVVAFDLNDQARTAVGKYQVKAVASLDALVMSLASPRIIWSMVPAGKPTAATIQQLAKLLSPGDVVIDGGNSYYQDSIAHGKLLAAEGIHFFDVGTSGGMAGARANGNFMIGGDEEQFAQIEPLFKAIAAPGGYLYTGPVGSGHYLKMVHNGIEYGMMQAIGEGFDVLAHSPYAYDNAAVAKMWNHGSVIRSWLMELAGDAFSEDADLAKIQGIMHSSGEGAWTVEEALRLHVATPVIASALMMRYRSEEADTMTGKVVAALRNQFGGHAVDLTTQRH
;
A
#
# COMPACT_ATOMS: atom_id res chain seq x y z
N MET A 1 -10.28 0.63 -60.98
CA MET A 1 -9.02 1.27 -60.53
C MET A 1 -9.22 2.28 -59.40
N VAL A 2 -10.42 2.82 -59.22
CA VAL A 2 -10.74 3.78 -58.12
C VAL A 2 -10.92 3.06 -56.77
N ASP A 3 -11.53 1.86 -56.78
CA ASP A 3 -11.78 1.09 -55.51
C ASP A 3 -10.51 0.58 -54.83
N SER A 4 -9.45 0.28 -55.59
CA SER A 4 -8.17 -0.16 -55.02
C SER A 4 -7.40 0.96 -54.30
N LEU A 5 -7.59 2.23 -54.71
CA LEU A 5 -6.97 3.38 -54.09
C LEU A 5 -7.71 3.81 -52.82
N VAL A 6 -9.04 3.70 -52.83
CA VAL A 6 -9.88 3.96 -51.64
C VAL A 6 -9.65 2.92 -50.57
N GLN A 7 -9.53 1.62 -50.92
CA GLN A 7 -9.20 0.57 -49.98
C GLN A 7 -7.81 0.74 -49.34
N LYS A 8 -6.79 1.11 -50.16
CA LYS A 8 -5.45 1.44 -49.64
C LYS A 8 -5.41 2.69 -48.76
N LEU A 9 -6.32 3.65 -48.96
CA LEU A 9 -6.45 4.83 -48.09
C LEU A 9 -7.24 4.55 -46.81
N ILE A 10 -8.13 3.55 -46.82
CA ILE A 10 -8.81 3.05 -45.61
C ILE A 10 -7.83 2.23 -44.80
N ASP A 11 -7.05 1.34 -45.42
CA ASP A 11 -6.04 0.51 -44.73
C ASP A 11 -4.84 1.34 -44.20
N ALA A 12 -4.51 2.50 -44.86
CA ALA A 12 -3.48 3.43 -44.38
C ALA A 12 -3.98 4.41 -43.30
N ARG A 13 -5.28 4.42 -42.96
CA ARG A 13 -5.88 5.23 -41.90
C ARG A 13 -6.36 4.41 -40.69
N VAL A 14 -5.79 3.27 -40.45
CA VAL A 14 -5.72 2.77 -39.07
C VAL A 14 -4.64 3.58 -38.36
N VAL A 15 -4.92 4.88 -38.18
CA VAL A 15 -4.27 5.69 -37.17
C VAL A 15 -4.58 4.95 -35.88
N ALA A 16 -3.54 4.32 -35.29
CA ALA A 16 -3.66 3.67 -33.98
C ALA A 16 -4.36 4.65 -33.06
N THR A 17 -5.56 4.32 -32.63
CA THR A 17 -6.24 5.14 -31.64
C THR A 17 -5.32 5.21 -30.41
N PRO A 18 -5.35 6.29 -29.61
CA PRO A 18 -4.52 6.39 -28.39
C PRO A 18 -4.60 5.14 -27.51
N ALA A 19 -5.74 4.45 -27.51
CA ALA A 19 -5.93 3.18 -26.80
C ALA A 19 -5.12 2.01 -27.41
N HIS A 20 -5.00 1.93 -28.75
CA HIS A 20 -4.19 0.88 -29.41
C HIS A 20 -2.68 1.13 -29.24
N ALA A 21 -2.25 2.38 -29.30
CA ALA A 21 -0.84 2.73 -29.06
C ALA A 21 -0.44 2.38 -27.63
N HIS A 22 -1.28 2.71 -26.64
CA HIS A 22 -1.04 2.38 -25.25
C HIS A 22 -1.04 0.85 -24.99
N ALA A 23 -1.99 0.10 -25.56
CA ALA A 23 -2.01 -1.35 -25.46
C ALA A 23 -0.73 -1.99 -26.03
N GLN A 24 -0.16 -1.42 -27.09
CA GLN A 24 1.06 -1.92 -27.71
C GLN A 24 2.32 -1.56 -26.92
N GLU A 25 2.35 -0.39 -26.25
CA GLU A 25 3.42 -0.01 -25.32
C GLU A 25 3.48 -0.94 -24.12
N VAL A 26 2.32 -1.24 -23.52
CA VAL A 26 2.20 -2.13 -22.34
C VAL A 26 2.54 -3.58 -22.69
N ALA A 27 2.10 -4.08 -23.85
CA ALA A 27 2.35 -5.47 -24.29
C ALA A 27 3.83 -5.80 -24.53
N ASN A 28 4.68 -4.79 -24.65
CA ASN A 28 6.13 -4.95 -24.78
C ASN A 28 6.88 -4.73 -23.44
N MET A 29 6.16 -4.41 -22.37
CA MET A 29 6.78 -4.17 -21.07
C MET A 29 7.12 -5.50 -20.36
N GLN A 30 8.32 -5.53 -19.78
CA GLN A 30 8.79 -6.63 -18.96
C GLN A 30 9.18 -6.12 -17.58
N VAL A 31 8.63 -6.73 -16.53
CA VAL A 31 8.86 -6.33 -15.13
C VAL A 31 9.45 -7.49 -14.33
N GLY A 32 10.55 -7.24 -13.63
CA GLY A 32 11.08 -8.13 -12.61
C GLY A 32 10.40 -7.87 -11.27
N MET A 33 9.62 -8.79 -10.76
CA MET A 33 8.97 -8.69 -9.46
C MET A 33 9.83 -9.33 -8.37
N VAL A 34 10.18 -8.58 -7.33
CA VAL A 34 10.89 -9.06 -6.13
C VAL A 34 9.95 -9.02 -4.94
N GLY A 35 9.66 -10.20 -4.38
CA GLY A 35 8.69 -10.36 -3.29
C GLY A 35 7.29 -10.75 -3.78
N LEU A 36 6.90 -11.97 -3.42
CA LEU A 36 5.63 -12.61 -3.79
C LEU A 36 4.72 -12.84 -2.58
N GLY A 37 4.78 -11.93 -1.61
CA GLY A 37 3.80 -11.86 -0.53
C GLY A 37 2.40 -11.51 -1.05
N LYS A 38 1.46 -11.28 -0.15
CA LYS A 38 0.05 -11.01 -0.51
C LYS A 38 -0.09 -9.89 -1.55
N MET A 39 0.65 -8.79 -1.40
CA MET A 39 0.60 -7.64 -2.32
C MET A 39 1.30 -7.95 -3.65
N GLY A 40 2.55 -8.44 -3.61
CA GLY A 40 3.31 -8.75 -4.83
C GLY A 40 2.64 -9.78 -5.71
N MET A 41 2.07 -10.85 -5.13
CA MET A 41 1.31 -11.86 -5.87
C MET A 41 0.08 -11.28 -6.59
N ASN A 42 -0.64 -10.35 -5.96
CA ASN A 42 -1.80 -9.69 -6.54
C ASN A 42 -1.40 -8.68 -7.63
N LEU A 43 -0.29 -7.94 -7.44
CA LEU A 43 0.25 -7.05 -8.48
C LEU A 43 0.71 -7.84 -9.71
N VAL A 44 1.38 -8.99 -9.51
CA VAL A 44 1.75 -9.89 -10.60
C VAL A 44 0.51 -10.33 -11.39
N ALA A 45 -0.54 -10.76 -10.69
CA ALA A 45 -1.79 -11.15 -11.34
C ALA A 45 -2.42 -10.00 -12.14
N ASN A 46 -2.45 -8.79 -11.56
CA ASN A 46 -2.93 -7.59 -12.23
C ASN A 46 -2.11 -7.25 -13.49
N MET A 47 -0.77 -7.26 -13.39
CA MET A 47 0.12 -7.05 -14.53
C MET A 47 -0.14 -8.07 -15.65
N ARG A 48 -0.32 -9.34 -15.30
CA ARG A 48 -0.61 -10.41 -16.28
C ARG A 48 -1.96 -10.26 -16.96
N ASP A 49 -2.98 -9.76 -16.25
CA ASP A 49 -4.30 -9.44 -16.83
C ASP A 49 -4.22 -8.30 -17.87
N HIS A 50 -3.14 -7.51 -17.85
CA HIS A 50 -2.86 -6.41 -18.77
C HIS A 50 -1.72 -6.72 -19.77
N ASP A 51 -1.44 -8.01 -19.99
CA ASP A 51 -0.42 -8.49 -20.95
C ASP A 51 1.03 -8.05 -20.66
N ILE A 52 1.31 -7.55 -19.45
CA ILE A 52 2.68 -7.21 -19.04
C ILE A 52 3.43 -8.51 -18.72
N GLU A 53 4.59 -8.70 -19.34
CA GLU A 53 5.45 -9.84 -19.03
C GLU A 53 6.09 -9.67 -17.65
N VAL A 54 6.02 -10.71 -16.82
CA VAL A 54 6.61 -10.70 -15.48
C VAL A 54 7.57 -11.87 -15.31
N VAL A 55 8.76 -11.59 -14.79
CA VAL A 55 9.66 -12.58 -14.19
C VAL A 55 9.71 -12.30 -12.70
N ALA A 56 9.61 -13.31 -11.86
CA ALA A 56 9.45 -13.12 -10.42
C ALA A 56 10.52 -13.82 -9.59
N PHE A 57 10.87 -13.21 -8.47
CA PHE A 57 11.74 -13.78 -7.45
C PHE A 57 11.16 -13.57 -6.05
N ASP A 58 11.29 -14.59 -5.21
CA ASP A 58 11.03 -14.54 -3.77
C ASP A 58 12.00 -15.48 -3.06
N LEU A 59 12.32 -15.24 -1.82
CA LEU A 59 13.13 -16.15 -1.00
C LEU A 59 12.39 -17.46 -0.70
N ASN A 60 11.05 -17.43 -0.67
CA ASN A 60 10.19 -18.58 -0.38
C ASN A 60 9.91 -19.39 -1.63
N ASP A 61 10.34 -20.65 -1.65
CA ASP A 61 10.11 -21.62 -2.75
C ASP A 61 8.64 -21.84 -3.05
N GLN A 62 7.80 -21.87 -2.01
CA GLN A 62 6.35 -22.07 -2.19
C GLN A 62 5.72 -20.88 -2.91
N ALA A 63 6.14 -19.65 -2.60
CA ALA A 63 5.69 -18.44 -3.29
C ALA A 63 6.13 -18.46 -4.76
N ARG A 64 7.38 -18.87 -5.05
CA ARG A 64 7.88 -19.02 -6.42
C ARG A 64 7.10 -20.08 -7.22
N THR A 65 6.72 -21.17 -6.58
CA THR A 65 5.88 -22.20 -7.21
C THR A 65 4.47 -21.68 -7.45
N ALA A 66 3.88 -21.01 -6.46
CA ALA A 66 2.50 -20.52 -6.50
C ALA A 66 2.25 -19.47 -7.59
N VAL A 67 3.24 -18.63 -7.93
CA VAL A 67 3.11 -17.60 -8.97
C VAL A 67 2.95 -18.20 -10.38
N GLY A 68 3.36 -19.46 -10.57
CA GLY A 68 3.21 -20.19 -11.83
C GLY A 68 1.77 -20.29 -12.32
N LYS A 69 0.76 -20.22 -11.44
CA LYS A 69 -0.67 -20.17 -11.82
C LYS A 69 -1.04 -18.98 -12.71
N TYR A 70 -0.24 -17.91 -12.68
CA TYR A 70 -0.40 -16.73 -13.54
C TYR A 70 0.48 -16.79 -14.81
N GLN A 71 1.06 -17.96 -15.13
CA GLN A 71 1.98 -18.17 -16.25
C GLN A 71 3.23 -17.27 -16.15
N VAL A 72 3.70 -17.06 -14.92
CA VAL A 72 4.88 -16.25 -14.62
C VAL A 72 6.07 -17.16 -14.34
N LYS A 73 7.21 -16.86 -14.99
CA LYS A 73 8.48 -17.53 -14.73
C LYS A 73 9.03 -17.03 -13.39
N ALA A 74 9.22 -17.94 -12.44
CA ALA A 74 9.93 -17.65 -11.20
C ALA A 74 11.39 -18.13 -11.29
N VAL A 75 12.30 -17.35 -10.72
CA VAL A 75 13.74 -17.64 -10.68
C VAL A 75 14.23 -17.77 -9.25
N ALA A 76 15.43 -18.38 -9.07
CA ALA A 76 15.93 -18.76 -7.75
C ALA A 76 16.80 -17.67 -7.07
N SER A 77 17.18 -16.60 -7.79
CA SER A 77 18.02 -15.54 -7.25
C SER A 77 17.74 -14.19 -7.93
N LEU A 78 18.18 -13.09 -7.31
CA LEU A 78 18.14 -11.75 -7.91
C LEU A 78 19.01 -11.67 -9.17
N ASP A 79 20.18 -12.32 -9.17
CA ASP A 79 21.04 -12.43 -10.36
C ASP A 79 20.29 -13.05 -11.54
N ALA A 80 19.63 -14.18 -11.30
CA ALA A 80 18.84 -14.86 -12.33
C ALA A 80 17.65 -14.00 -12.79
N LEU A 81 17.06 -13.19 -11.89
CA LEU A 81 16.01 -12.24 -12.25
C LEU A 81 16.54 -11.19 -13.22
N VAL A 82 17.62 -10.50 -12.85
CA VAL A 82 18.25 -9.45 -13.65
C VAL A 82 18.70 -9.98 -15.02
N MET A 83 19.31 -11.19 -15.05
CA MET A 83 19.74 -11.84 -16.31
C MET A 83 18.55 -12.27 -17.22
N SER A 84 17.36 -12.42 -16.66
CA SER A 84 16.18 -12.84 -17.43
C SER A 84 15.44 -11.66 -18.09
N LEU A 85 15.85 -10.42 -17.83
CA LEU A 85 15.19 -9.22 -18.30
C LEU A 85 16.02 -8.49 -19.36
N ALA A 86 15.35 -7.92 -20.36
CA ALA A 86 15.99 -7.05 -21.35
C ALA A 86 16.25 -5.64 -20.77
N SER A 87 17.38 -5.01 -21.16
CA SER A 87 17.67 -3.62 -20.78
C SER A 87 16.92 -2.64 -21.70
N PRO A 88 16.48 -1.49 -21.17
CA PRO A 88 16.52 -1.10 -19.75
C PRO A 88 15.53 -1.94 -18.93
N ARG A 89 16.00 -2.46 -17.80
CA ARG A 89 15.22 -3.34 -16.91
C ARG A 89 14.33 -2.52 -15.97
N ILE A 90 13.14 -3.03 -15.68
CA ILE A 90 12.26 -2.49 -14.64
C ILE A 90 12.13 -3.54 -13.55
N ILE A 91 12.63 -3.23 -12.35
CA ILE A 91 12.51 -4.10 -11.17
C ILE A 91 11.54 -3.47 -10.18
N TRP A 92 10.46 -4.18 -9.85
CA TRP A 92 9.51 -3.79 -8.81
C TRP A 92 9.76 -4.60 -7.55
N SER A 93 10.11 -3.94 -6.46
CA SER A 93 10.34 -4.55 -5.15
C SER A 93 9.10 -4.41 -4.27
N MET A 94 8.59 -5.53 -3.77
CA MET A 94 7.47 -5.64 -2.82
C MET A 94 7.90 -6.40 -1.57
N VAL A 95 9.04 -6.06 -1.03
CA VAL A 95 9.58 -6.64 0.21
C VAL A 95 9.23 -5.77 1.42
N PRO A 96 9.26 -6.33 2.65
CA PRO A 96 8.99 -5.55 3.85
C PRO A 96 9.94 -4.36 4.00
N ALA A 97 9.41 -3.21 4.43
CA ALA A 97 10.18 -1.99 4.67
C ALA A 97 11.36 -2.19 5.64
N GLY A 98 12.34 -1.30 5.57
CA GLY A 98 13.53 -1.30 6.43
C GLY A 98 14.63 -2.23 5.93
N LYS A 99 15.18 -3.08 6.80
CA LYS A 99 16.34 -3.94 6.48
C LYS A 99 16.18 -4.82 5.24
N PRO A 100 15.03 -5.50 5.00
CA PRO A 100 14.84 -6.29 3.78
C PRO A 100 14.91 -5.45 2.51
N THR A 101 14.26 -4.29 2.49
CA THR A 101 14.31 -3.35 1.36
C THR A 101 15.74 -2.85 1.13
N ALA A 102 16.43 -2.39 2.18
CA ALA A 102 17.79 -1.90 2.07
C ALA A 102 18.75 -2.96 1.51
N ALA A 103 18.64 -4.22 1.98
CA ALA A 103 19.47 -5.33 1.48
C ALA A 103 19.18 -5.63 -0.01
N THR A 104 17.92 -5.62 -0.41
CA THR A 104 17.50 -5.83 -1.80
C THR A 104 18.05 -4.72 -2.71
N ILE A 105 17.88 -3.45 -2.32
CA ILE A 105 18.38 -2.30 -3.07
C ILE A 105 19.91 -2.35 -3.23
N GLN A 106 20.65 -2.68 -2.15
CA GLN A 106 22.11 -2.81 -2.20
C GLN A 106 22.58 -3.94 -3.14
N GLN A 107 21.83 -5.03 -3.24
CA GLN A 107 22.15 -6.10 -4.19
C GLN A 107 21.81 -5.67 -5.61
N LEU A 108 20.67 -5.05 -5.85
CA LEU A 108 20.27 -4.54 -7.17
C LEU A 108 21.25 -3.49 -7.70
N ALA A 109 21.77 -2.60 -6.84
CA ALA A 109 22.79 -1.62 -7.22
C ALA A 109 24.07 -2.24 -7.80
N LYS A 110 24.39 -3.50 -7.43
CA LYS A 110 25.56 -4.23 -7.95
C LYS A 110 25.27 -5.02 -9.22
N LEU A 111 24.01 -5.34 -9.49
CA LEU A 111 23.60 -6.22 -10.57
C LEU A 111 23.06 -5.48 -11.78
N LEU A 112 22.49 -4.30 -11.56
CA LEU A 112 21.86 -3.49 -12.60
C LEU A 112 22.88 -2.60 -13.30
N SER A 113 22.47 -2.05 -14.43
CA SER A 113 23.28 -1.17 -15.28
C SER A 113 22.69 0.23 -15.34
N PRO A 114 23.47 1.26 -15.72
CA PRO A 114 22.93 2.60 -15.98
C PRO A 114 21.74 2.56 -16.92
N GLY A 115 20.68 3.31 -16.59
CA GLY A 115 19.40 3.35 -17.31
C GLY A 115 18.37 2.31 -16.87
N ASP A 116 18.72 1.31 -16.06
CA ASP A 116 17.76 0.41 -15.43
C ASP A 116 16.92 1.17 -14.38
N VAL A 117 15.73 0.67 -14.08
CA VAL A 117 14.76 1.27 -13.16
C VAL A 117 14.48 0.34 -12.00
N VAL A 118 14.49 0.88 -10.79
CA VAL A 118 14.04 0.19 -9.56
C VAL A 118 12.84 0.93 -8.98
N ILE A 119 11.76 0.20 -8.73
CA ILE A 119 10.53 0.67 -8.07
C ILE A 119 10.46 0.01 -6.70
N ASP A 120 10.46 0.80 -5.62
CA ASP A 120 10.14 0.34 -4.27
C ASP A 120 8.66 0.58 -3.98
N GLY A 121 7.86 -0.50 -4.02
CA GLY A 121 6.42 -0.48 -3.70
C GLY A 121 6.09 -0.94 -2.28
N GLY A 122 7.10 -1.08 -1.42
CA GLY A 122 6.99 -1.70 -0.10
C GLY A 122 6.47 -0.81 1.02
N ASN A 123 5.95 0.39 0.74
CA ASN A 123 5.52 1.38 1.74
C ASN A 123 6.63 1.69 2.77
N SER A 124 7.83 1.97 2.28
CA SER A 124 9.00 2.28 3.07
C SER A 124 8.91 3.68 3.73
N TYR A 125 9.74 3.91 4.74
CA TYR A 125 9.90 5.25 5.28
C TYR A 125 10.55 6.17 4.22
N TYR A 126 9.98 7.34 3.99
CA TYR A 126 10.38 8.22 2.89
C TYR A 126 11.85 8.66 2.93
N GLN A 127 12.43 8.79 4.14
CA GLN A 127 13.85 9.14 4.26
C GLN A 127 14.77 8.00 3.83
N ASP A 128 14.35 6.74 4.07
CA ASP A 128 15.07 5.57 3.55
C ASP A 128 15.00 5.57 2.01
N SER A 129 13.85 5.92 1.43
CA SER A 129 13.70 6.04 -0.03
C SER A 129 14.63 7.08 -0.62
N ILE A 130 14.79 8.24 0.04
CA ILE A 130 15.76 9.27 -0.38
C ILE A 130 17.19 8.73 -0.35
N ALA A 131 17.55 7.96 0.68
CA ALA A 131 18.87 7.34 0.78
C ALA A 131 19.10 6.28 -0.30
N HIS A 132 18.10 5.44 -0.55
CA HIS A 132 18.11 4.41 -1.60
C HIS A 132 18.24 5.03 -2.99
N GLY A 133 17.48 6.09 -3.27
CA GLY A 133 17.57 6.80 -4.54
C GLY A 133 18.95 7.39 -4.79
N LYS A 134 19.59 7.98 -3.77
CA LYS A 134 20.98 8.47 -3.88
C LYS A 134 21.98 7.35 -4.17
N LEU A 135 21.82 6.19 -3.51
CA LEU A 135 22.67 5.02 -3.73
C LEU A 135 22.59 4.54 -5.20
N LEU A 136 21.37 4.39 -5.72
CA LEU A 136 21.14 3.91 -7.08
C LEU A 136 21.54 4.92 -8.14
N ALA A 137 21.29 6.21 -7.91
CA ALA A 137 21.68 7.29 -8.82
C ALA A 137 23.21 7.37 -8.99
N ALA A 138 24.00 7.02 -7.97
CA ALA A 138 25.47 6.95 -8.08
C ALA A 138 25.94 5.89 -9.08
N GLU A 139 25.13 4.87 -9.34
CA GLU A 139 25.36 3.80 -10.33
C GLU A 139 24.60 4.07 -11.66
N GLY A 140 23.98 5.24 -11.83
CA GLY A 140 23.19 5.59 -13.00
C GLY A 140 21.86 4.85 -13.13
N ILE A 141 21.36 4.29 -12.03
CA ILE A 141 20.10 3.54 -11.96
C ILE A 141 18.99 4.48 -11.46
N HIS A 142 17.85 4.48 -12.15
CA HIS A 142 16.68 5.30 -11.77
C HIS A 142 15.90 4.64 -10.64
N PHE A 143 15.44 5.44 -9.69
CA PHE A 143 14.69 4.94 -8.54
C PHE A 143 13.35 5.66 -8.40
N PHE A 144 12.29 4.87 -8.14
CA PHE A 144 10.96 5.36 -7.83
C PHE A 144 10.48 4.74 -6.52
N ASP A 145 9.99 5.58 -5.61
CA ASP A 145 9.29 5.18 -4.41
C ASP A 145 7.78 5.26 -4.65
N VAL A 146 7.09 4.14 -4.45
CA VAL A 146 5.69 4.00 -4.84
C VAL A 146 4.84 3.58 -3.65
N GLY A 147 4.13 4.54 -3.09
CA GLY A 147 3.10 4.27 -2.11
C GLY A 147 1.92 3.55 -2.76
N THR A 148 1.65 2.32 -2.31
CA THR A 148 0.54 1.52 -2.83
C THR A 148 -0.60 1.51 -1.82
N SER A 149 -1.81 1.87 -2.26
CA SER A 149 -3.05 1.81 -1.48
C SER A 149 -4.09 0.90 -2.15
N GLY A 150 -5.17 0.61 -1.41
CA GLY A 150 -6.25 -0.29 -1.86
C GLY A 150 -6.12 -1.73 -1.36
N GLY A 151 -5.10 -2.05 -0.54
CA GLY A 151 -4.89 -3.38 0.02
C GLY A 151 -4.75 -4.47 -1.05
N MET A 152 -5.07 -5.70 -0.70
CA MET A 152 -4.98 -6.84 -1.63
C MET A 152 -5.93 -6.72 -2.83
N ALA A 153 -7.12 -6.16 -2.63
CA ALA A 153 -8.09 -5.95 -3.70
C ALA A 153 -7.60 -4.92 -4.72
N GLY A 154 -7.08 -3.78 -4.25
CA GLY A 154 -6.47 -2.77 -5.09
C GLY A 154 -5.25 -3.29 -5.86
N ALA A 155 -4.35 -4.01 -5.19
CA ALA A 155 -3.21 -4.63 -5.86
C ALA A 155 -3.62 -5.62 -6.95
N ARG A 156 -4.73 -6.36 -6.76
CA ARG A 156 -5.27 -7.32 -7.71
C ARG A 156 -5.95 -6.63 -8.90
N ALA A 157 -6.62 -5.54 -8.68
CA ALA A 157 -7.30 -4.75 -9.71
C ALA A 157 -7.58 -3.34 -9.18
N ASN A 158 -7.41 -2.33 -10.02
CA ASN A 158 -7.71 -0.94 -9.66
C ASN A 158 -6.86 -0.39 -8.49
N GLY A 159 -5.54 -0.56 -8.55
CA GLY A 159 -4.60 -0.04 -7.55
C GLY A 159 -4.61 1.49 -7.47
N ASN A 160 -4.16 2.01 -6.32
CA ASN A 160 -3.89 3.43 -6.14
C ASN A 160 -2.41 3.63 -5.84
N PHE A 161 -1.72 4.45 -6.65
CA PHE A 161 -0.27 4.59 -6.62
C PHE A 161 0.17 6.04 -6.51
N MET A 162 1.01 6.34 -5.53
CA MET A 162 1.63 7.64 -5.26
C MET A 162 3.11 7.52 -5.61
N ILE A 163 3.56 8.17 -6.69
CA ILE A 163 4.82 7.86 -7.35
C ILE A 163 5.79 9.03 -7.19
N GLY A 164 6.86 8.83 -6.43
CA GLY A 164 7.99 9.75 -6.34
C GLY A 164 9.19 9.22 -7.12
N GLY A 165 9.95 10.10 -7.78
CA GLY A 165 11.12 9.68 -8.56
C GLY A 165 11.63 10.75 -9.50
N ASP A 166 12.39 10.32 -10.50
CA ASP A 166 12.93 11.17 -11.55
C ASP A 166 11.82 11.52 -12.57
N GLU A 167 11.50 12.80 -12.69
CA GLU A 167 10.43 13.28 -13.60
C GLU A 167 10.70 12.95 -15.06
N GLU A 168 11.95 13.09 -15.50
CA GLU A 168 12.31 12.82 -16.90
C GLU A 168 12.18 11.33 -17.26
N GLN A 169 12.37 10.45 -16.26
CA GLN A 169 12.29 9.00 -16.43
C GLN A 169 10.89 8.44 -16.14
N PHE A 170 10.00 9.23 -15.52
CA PHE A 170 8.64 8.77 -15.20
C PHE A 170 7.87 8.32 -16.45
N ALA A 171 8.06 8.99 -17.57
CA ALA A 171 7.40 8.63 -18.84
C ALA A 171 7.70 7.17 -19.28
N GLN A 172 8.85 6.61 -18.88
CA GLN A 172 9.22 5.22 -19.18
C GLN A 172 8.35 4.20 -18.45
N ILE A 173 7.89 4.53 -17.23
CA ILE A 173 7.12 3.62 -16.37
C ILE A 173 5.66 4.01 -16.25
N GLU A 174 5.25 5.19 -16.69
CA GLU A 174 3.86 5.64 -16.63
C GLU A 174 2.88 4.66 -17.27
N PRO A 175 3.18 4.05 -18.45
CA PRO A 175 2.28 3.07 -19.07
C PRO A 175 1.95 1.88 -18.15
N LEU A 176 2.91 1.44 -17.30
CA LEU A 176 2.69 0.39 -16.31
C LEU A 176 1.61 0.80 -15.32
N PHE A 177 1.74 1.99 -14.71
CA PHE A 177 0.75 2.48 -13.74
C PHE A 177 -0.62 2.73 -14.37
N LYS A 178 -0.64 3.26 -15.58
CA LYS A 178 -1.87 3.48 -16.34
C LYS A 178 -2.62 2.18 -16.63
N ALA A 179 -1.92 1.07 -16.79
CA ALA A 179 -2.51 -0.24 -17.01
C ALA A 179 -3.09 -0.84 -15.70
N ILE A 180 -2.36 -0.77 -14.58
CA ILE A 180 -2.70 -1.50 -13.36
C ILE A 180 -3.46 -0.69 -12.29
N ALA A 181 -3.57 0.64 -12.47
CA ALA A 181 -4.28 1.52 -11.55
C ALA A 181 -5.78 1.62 -11.84
N ALA A 182 -6.56 2.01 -10.84
CA ALA A 182 -7.91 2.51 -11.06
C ALA A 182 -7.90 3.73 -11.99
N PRO A 183 -8.97 4.02 -12.73
CA PRO A 183 -9.10 5.27 -13.48
C PRO A 183 -8.84 6.48 -12.58
N GLY A 184 -7.78 7.26 -12.87
CA GLY A 184 -7.32 8.37 -12.01
C GLY A 184 -6.63 7.91 -10.71
N GLY A 185 -6.27 6.64 -10.58
CA GLY A 185 -5.71 6.05 -9.36
C GLY A 185 -4.19 6.12 -9.26
N TYR A 186 -3.47 6.84 -10.11
CA TYR A 186 -2.05 7.08 -9.93
C TYR A 186 -1.71 8.57 -10.09
N LEU A 187 -0.64 8.98 -9.43
CA LEU A 187 -0.14 10.36 -9.50
C LEU A 187 1.38 10.37 -9.34
N TYR A 188 2.07 11.05 -10.28
CA TYR A 188 3.43 11.48 -10.03
C TYR A 188 3.42 12.63 -9.02
N THR A 189 4.14 12.44 -7.90
CA THR A 189 4.04 13.32 -6.72
C THR A 189 5.26 14.22 -6.55
N GLY A 190 6.31 14.02 -7.36
CA GLY A 190 7.53 14.81 -7.28
C GLY A 190 8.79 13.95 -7.13
N PRO A 191 9.88 14.54 -6.59
CA PRO A 191 11.16 13.84 -6.48
C PRO A 191 11.11 12.61 -5.55
N VAL A 192 12.18 11.81 -5.59
CA VAL A 192 12.35 10.63 -4.74
C VAL A 192 12.02 10.94 -3.27
N GLY A 193 11.23 10.08 -2.67
CA GLY A 193 10.69 10.19 -1.31
C GLY A 193 9.27 10.75 -1.26
N SER A 194 8.82 11.48 -2.30
CA SER A 194 7.49 12.12 -2.31
C SER A 194 6.33 11.12 -2.38
N GLY A 195 6.51 9.97 -3.03
CA GLY A 195 5.51 8.92 -3.11
C GLY A 195 5.24 8.28 -1.75
N HIS A 196 6.28 7.81 -1.08
CA HIS A 196 6.17 7.24 0.26
C HIS A 196 5.79 8.28 1.32
N TYR A 197 6.21 9.54 1.18
CA TYR A 197 5.74 10.62 2.04
C TYR A 197 4.22 10.82 1.94
N LEU A 198 3.70 10.90 0.72
CA LEU A 198 2.25 11.02 0.52
C LEU A 198 1.50 9.78 1.04
N LYS A 199 2.06 8.59 0.84
CA LYS A 199 1.48 7.34 1.38
C LYS A 199 1.47 7.31 2.91
N MET A 200 2.53 7.78 3.55
CA MET A 200 2.61 7.90 5.01
C MET A 200 1.48 8.79 5.55
N VAL A 201 1.27 9.96 4.95
CA VAL A 201 0.19 10.89 5.34
C VAL A 201 -1.19 10.29 5.07
N HIS A 202 -1.37 9.62 3.92
CA HIS A 202 -2.58 8.87 3.60
C HIS A 202 -2.93 7.88 4.73
N ASN A 203 -1.96 7.11 5.20
CA ASN A 203 -2.18 6.14 6.28
C ASN A 203 -2.47 6.82 7.62
N GLY A 204 -1.88 7.98 7.90
CA GLY A 204 -2.25 8.80 9.06
C GLY A 204 -3.74 9.18 9.02
N ILE A 205 -4.24 9.64 7.87
CA ILE A 205 -5.66 9.94 7.67
C ILE A 205 -6.52 8.69 7.85
N GLU A 206 -6.10 7.56 7.29
CA GLU A 206 -6.79 6.26 7.40
C GLU A 206 -6.94 5.85 8.88
N TYR A 207 -5.91 6.05 9.72
CA TYR A 207 -5.99 5.77 11.16
C TYR A 207 -7.08 6.60 11.83
N GLY A 208 -7.14 7.90 11.56
CA GLY A 208 -8.16 8.78 12.09
C GLY A 208 -9.57 8.40 11.64
N MET A 209 -9.74 8.05 10.37
CA MET A 209 -11.03 7.60 9.83
C MET A 209 -11.49 6.30 10.46
N MET A 210 -10.62 5.29 10.57
CA MET A 210 -10.96 4.02 11.21
C MET A 210 -11.33 4.20 12.68
N GLN A 211 -10.57 5.05 13.40
CA GLN A 211 -10.85 5.34 14.81
C GLN A 211 -12.22 6.00 14.98
N ALA A 212 -12.54 7.01 14.17
CA ALA A 212 -13.84 7.70 14.23
C ALA A 212 -15.01 6.76 13.90
N ILE A 213 -14.87 5.88 12.90
CA ILE A 213 -15.87 4.88 12.55
C ILE A 213 -16.06 3.91 13.72
N GLY A 214 -14.95 3.38 14.30
CA GLY A 214 -15.01 2.46 15.43
C GLY A 214 -15.69 3.08 16.65
N GLU A 215 -15.32 4.30 17.03
CA GLU A 215 -15.95 5.04 18.14
C GLU A 215 -17.44 5.27 17.90
N GLY A 216 -17.84 5.58 16.66
CA GLY A 216 -19.24 5.74 16.30
C GLY A 216 -20.06 4.47 16.52
N PHE A 217 -19.57 3.33 16.06
CA PHE A 217 -20.24 2.04 16.29
C PHE A 217 -20.21 1.61 17.76
N ASP A 218 -19.18 1.95 18.51
CA ASP A 218 -19.13 1.70 19.96
C ASP A 218 -20.21 2.50 20.70
N VAL A 219 -20.43 3.76 20.33
CA VAL A 219 -21.55 4.57 20.86
C VAL A 219 -22.91 3.93 20.51
N LEU A 220 -23.09 3.42 19.29
CA LEU A 220 -24.33 2.74 18.92
C LEU A 220 -24.54 1.46 19.74
N ALA A 221 -23.49 0.68 19.96
CA ALA A 221 -23.56 -0.55 20.77
C ALA A 221 -23.99 -0.30 22.21
N HIS A 222 -23.65 0.87 22.78
CA HIS A 222 -24.06 1.26 24.14
C HIS A 222 -25.35 2.10 24.19
N SER A 223 -25.98 2.34 23.06
CA SER A 223 -27.23 3.12 23.00
C SER A 223 -28.42 2.32 23.53
N PRO A 224 -29.54 2.99 23.93
CA PRO A 224 -30.77 2.29 24.33
C PRO A 224 -31.53 1.66 23.17
N TYR A 225 -31.01 1.73 21.95
CA TYR A 225 -31.67 1.25 20.73
C TYR A 225 -30.92 0.01 20.19
N ALA A 226 -31.67 -0.96 19.69
CA ALA A 226 -31.10 -2.11 19.02
C ALA A 226 -30.92 -1.78 17.52
N TYR A 227 -29.69 -1.54 17.10
CA TYR A 227 -29.36 -1.29 15.71
C TYR A 227 -28.79 -2.55 15.04
N ASP A 228 -29.19 -2.77 13.79
CA ASP A 228 -28.48 -3.67 12.88
C ASP A 228 -27.29 -2.88 12.29
N ASN A 229 -26.10 -3.10 12.84
CA ASN A 229 -24.88 -2.38 12.44
C ASN A 229 -24.52 -2.60 10.97
N ALA A 230 -24.78 -3.78 10.40
CA ALA A 230 -24.57 -4.05 8.98
C ALA A 230 -25.51 -3.18 8.11
N ALA A 231 -26.80 -3.11 8.47
CA ALA A 231 -27.78 -2.26 7.78
C ALA A 231 -27.45 -0.77 7.93
N VAL A 232 -26.99 -0.33 9.12
CA VAL A 232 -26.56 1.05 9.39
C VAL A 232 -25.36 1.42 8.51
N ALA A 233 -24.30 0.63 8.51
CA ALA A 233 -23.10 0.88 7.70
C ALA A 233 -23.43 0.94 6.21
N LYS A 234 -24.25 0.01 5.72
CA LYS A 234 -24.73 -0.03 4.34
C LYS A 234 -25.53 1.23 3.99
N MET A 235 -26.45 1.63 4.84
CA MET A 235 -27.25 2.84 4.62
C MET A 235 -26.36 4.09 4.62
N TRP A 236 -25.43 4.22 5.58
CA TRP A 236 -24.51 5.35 5.63
C TRP A 236 -23.57 5.40 4.42
N ASN A 237 -23.23 4.26 3.81
CA ASN A 237 -22.43 4.23 2.59
C ASN A 237 -23.18 4.65 1.32
N HIS A 238 -24.52 4.87 1.40
CA HIS A 238 -25.38 5.31 0.30
C HIS A 238 -25.90 6.73 0.54
N GLY A 239 -25.21 7.71 -0.05
CA GLY A 239 -25.65 9.11 -0.05
C GLY A 239 -25.33 9.93 1.20
N SER A 240 -24.76 9.35 2.26
CA SER A 240 -24.32 10.13 3.42
C SER A 240 -22.93 10.74 3.21
N VAL A 241 -22.62 11.77 4.00
CA VAL A 241 -21.32 12.47 3.95
C VAL A 241 -20.15 11.57 4.39
N ILE A 242 -20.42 10.57 5.26
CA ILE A 242 -19.38 9.66 5.80
C ILE A 242 -19.21 8.39 4.95
N ARG A 243 -19.81 8.32 3.76
CA ARG A 243 -19.59 7.21 2.83
C ARG A 243 -18.10 7.05 2.52
N SER A 244 -17.63 5.83 2.53
CA SER A 244 -16.22 5.52 2.22
C SER A 244 -16.07 4.02 2.00
N TRP A 245 -14.97 3.60 1.38
CA TRP A 245 -14.65 2.18 1.32
C TRP A 245 -14.48 1.56 2.72
N LEU A 246 -13.95 2.32 3.69
CA LEU A 246 -13.90 1.84 5.09
C LEU A 246 -15.28 1.57 5.69
N MET A 247 -16.28 2.39 5.34
CA MET A 247 -17.66 2.17 5.78
C MET A 247 -18.29 0.94 5.11
N GLU A 248 -17.98 0.68 3.84
CA GLU A 248 -18.37 -0.55 3.13
C GLU A 248 -17.78 -1.78 3.82
N LEU A 249 -16.47 -1.78 4.07
CA LEU A 249 -15.78 -2.87 4.77
C LEU A 249 -16.31 -3.10 6.19
N ALA A 250 -16.70 -2.05 6.90
CA ALA A 250 -17.36 -2.19 8.19
C ALA A 250 -18.72 -2.92 8.06
N GLY A 251 -19.49 -2.57 7.03
CA GLY A 251 -20.76 -3.25 6.72
C GLY A 251 -20.58 -4.73 6.40
N ASP A 252 -19.54 -5.08 5.65
CA ASP A 252 -19.20 -6.47 5.35
C ASP A 252 -18.80 -7.24 6.61
N ALA A 253 -17.95 -6.66 7.45
CA ALA A 253 -17.54 -7.27 8.72
C ALA A 253 -18.72 -7.54 9.66
N PHE A 254 -19.63 -6.58 9.82
CA PHE A 254 -20.86 -6.77 10.61
C PHE A 254 -21.85 -7.76 9.98
N SER A 255 -21.83 -7.92 8.65
CA SER A 255 -22.65 -8.93 7.97
C SER A 255 -22.15 -10.35 8.22
N GLU A 256 -20.82 -10.52 8.43
CA GLU A 256 -20.20 -11.81 8.76
C GLU A 256 -20.35 -12.16 10.25
N ASP A 257 -20.25 -11.17 11.14
CA ASP A 257 -20.35 -11.31 12.59
C ASP A 257 -20.94 -10.03 13.19
N ALA A 258 -22.22 -10.05 13.50
CA ALA A 258 -23.01 -8.87 13.88
C ALA A 258 -22.43 -8.09 15.08
N ASP A 259 -21.81 -8.80 16.02
CA ASP A 259 -21.24 -8.24 17.26
C ASP A 259 -19.70 -8.26 17.23
N LEU A 260 -19.06 -8.66 16.11
CA LEU A 260 -17.62 -8.87 15.97
C LEU A 260 -17.03 -9.74 17.10
N ALA A 261 -17.80 -10.68 17.62
CA ALA A 261 -17.48 -11.47 18.82
C ALA A 261 -16.23 -12.35 18.65
N LYS A 262 -15.86 -12.66 17.41
CA LYS A 262 -14.66 -13.46 17.07
C LYS A 262 -13.37 -12.63 17.02
N ILE A 263 -13.48 -11.30 17.12
CA ILE A 263 -12.34 -10.37 16.99
C ILE A 263 -12.00 -9.79 18.38
N GLN A 264 -10.73 -9.82 18.74
CA GLN A 264 -10.25 -9.10 19.93
C GLN A 264 -10.01 -7.63 19.54
N GLY A 265 -10.36 -6.69 20.44
CA GLY A 265 -10.18 -5.26 20.24
C GLY A 265 -8.71 -4.80 20.34
N ILE A 266 -7.77 -5.53 19.75
CA ILE A 266 -6.34 -5.20 19.71
C ILE A 266 -6.03 -4.65 18.31
N MET A 267 -5.59 -3.41 18.27
CA MET A 267 -5.33 -2.67 17.04
C MET A 267 -3.82 -2.51 16.83
N HIS A 268 -3.23 -3.43 16.09
CA HIS A 268 -1.80 -3.29 15.75
C HIS A 268 -1.56 -2.08 14.83
N SER A 269 -0.40 -1.45 14.99
CA SER A 269 0.04 -0.34 14.13
C SER A 269 1.22 -0.75 13.26
N SER A 270 1.22 -0.29 12.01
CA SER A 270 2.40 -0.22 11.16
C SER A 270 3.12 1.13 11.36
N GLY A 271 4.31 1.31 10.80
CA GLY A 271 5.13 2.51 11.05
C GLY A 271 4.50 3.82 10.58
N GLU A 272 3.66 3.79 9.54
CA GLU A 272 3.20 4.98 8.81
C GLU A 272 2.41 5.96 9.69
N GLY A 273 1.59 5.47 10.61
CA GLY A 273 0.86 6.33 11.56
C GLY A 273 1.80 7.08 12.49
N ALA A 274 2.83 6.39 13.02
CA ALA A 274 3.85 6.99 13.86
C ALA A 274 4.69 8.01 13.08
N TRP A 275 5.16 7.65 11.90
CA TRP A 275 5.94 8.57 11.04
C TRP A 275 5.16 9.84 10.68
N THR A 276 3.84 9.73 10.44
CA THR A 276 2.98 10.91 10.19
C THR A 276 2.95 11.84 11.41
N VAL A 277 2.83 11.30 12.62
CA VAL A 277 2.82 12.12 13.85
C VAL A 277 4.20 12.72 14.12
N GLU A 278 5.28 11.97 13.95
CA GLU A 278 6.66 12.46 14.06
C GLU A 278 6.94 13.59 13.08
N GLU A 279 6.49 13.43 11.83
CA GLU A 279 6.64 14.45 10.80
C GLU A 279 5.82 15.71 11.12
N ALA A 280 4.60 15.54 11.61
CA ALA A 280 3.78 16.66 12.07
C ALA A 280 4.46 17.45 13.20
N LEU A 281 5.08 16.77 14.16
CA LEU A 281 5.88 17.41 15.22
C LEU A 281 7.07 18.17 14.64
N ARG A 282 7.80 17.56 13.71
CA ARG A 282 8.94 18.19 13.03
C ARG A 282 8.54 19.47 12.27
N LEU A 283 7.35 19.45 11.65
CA LEU A 283 6.80 20.57 10.88
C LEU A 283 6.02 21.59 11.73
N HIS A 284 5.86 21.34 13.02
CA HIS A 284 5.02 22.13 13.94
C HIS A 284 3.55 22.19 13.48
N VAL A 285 3.03 21.10 12.91
CA VAL A 285 1.64 20.96 12.46
C VAL A 285 0.82 20.21 13.50
N ALA A 286 -0.30 20.77 13.93
CA ALA A 286 -1.19 20.11 14.88
C ALA A 286 -1.99 18.99 14.21
N THR A 287 -1.87 17.75 14.69
CA THR A 287 -2.59 16.57 14.19
C THR A 287 -3.28 15.80 15.30
N PRO A 288 -4.17 16.43 16.12
CA PRO A 288 -4.74 15.79 17.30
C PRO A 288 -5.53 14.52 16.98
N VAL A 289 -6.27 14.48 15.88
CA VAL A 289 -7.07 13.30 15.47
C VAL A 289 -6.17 12.11 15.14
N ILE A 290 -5.16 12.32 14.29
CA ILE A 290 -4.22 11.26 13.89
C ILE A 290 -3.40 10.78 15.08
N ALA A 291 -2.90 11.71 15.89
CA ALA A 291 -2.14 11.39 17.09
C ALA A 291 -2.97 10.59 18.11
N SER A 292 -4.22 10.99 18.35
CA SER A 292 -5.12 10.25 19.24
C SER A 292 -5.42 8.85 18.71
N ALA A 293 -5.69 8.70 17.41
CA ALA A 293 -5.92 7.40 16.78
C ALA A 293 -4.71 6.46 16.93
N LEU A 294 -3.48 6.97 16.76
CA LEU A 294 -2.25 6.21 17.01
C LEU A 294 -2.13 5.80 18.49
N MET A 295 -2.37 6.72 19.42
CA MET A 295 -2.31 6.43 20.86
C MET A 295 -3.35 5.38 21.29
N MET A 296 -4.54 5.39 20.69
CA MET A 296 -5.57 4.38 20.94
C MET A 296 -5.12 2.99 20.47
N ARG A 297 -4.38 2.89 19.38
CA ARG A 297 -3.77 1.60 18.97
C ARG A 297 -2.80 1.09 20.02
N TYR A 298 -1.85 1.91 20.45
CA TYR A 298 -0.92 1.53 21.53
C TYR A 298 -1.66 1.16 22.82
N ARG A 299 -2.70 1.94 23.17
CA ARG A 299 -3.52 1.66 24.35
C ARG A 299 -4.24 0.30 24.26
N SER A 300 -4.65 -0.12 23.07
CA SER A 300 -5.37 -1.39 22.87
C SER A 300 -4.50 -2.63 23.13
N GLU A 301 -3.18 -2.50 23.05
CA GLU A 301 -2.23 -3.60 23.26
C GLU A 301 -1.96 -3.87 24.75
N GLU A 302 -2.38 -2.95 25.66
CA GLU A 302 -2.14 -3.07 27.10
C GLU A 302 -3.43 -3.21 27.89
N ALA A 303 -3.62 -4.34 28.58
CA ALA A 303 -4.80 -4.58 29.40
C ALA A 303 -4.75 -3.88 30.77
N ASP A 304 -3.55 -3.72 31.36
CA ASP A 304 -3.33 -3.19 32.72
C ASP A 304 -2.16 -2.21 32.77
N THR A 305 -2.48 -0.92 32.52
CA THR A 305 -1.48 0.11 32.31
C THR A 305 -0.92 0.70 33.60
N MET A 306 0.34 1.13 33.59
CA MET A 306 0.93 1.90 34.69
C MET A 306 0.15 3.21 34.95
N THR A 307 -0.37 3.85 33.87
CA THR A 307 -1.23 5.04 34.00
C THR A 307 -2.45 4.77 34.86
N GLY A 308 -3.17 3.68 34.59
CA GLY A 308 -4.32 3.26 35.40
C GLY A 308 -3.95 3.00 36.87
N LYS A 309 -2.85 2.29 37.10
CA LYS A 309 -2.34 2.00 38.43
C LYS A 309 -1.99 3.26 39.23
N VAL A 310 -1.28 4.21 38.58
CA VAL A 310 -0.90 5.48 39.25
C VAL A 310 -2.14 6.30 39.59
N VAL A 311 -3.10 6.44 38.69
CA VAL A 311 -4.34 7.19 38.94
C VAL A 311 -5.15 6.53 40.07
N ALA A 312 -5.29 5.20 40.05
CA ALA A 312 -5.99 4.47 41.13
C ALA A 312 -5.29 4.67 42.47
N ALA A 313 -3.96 4.54 42.51
CA ALA A 313 -3.17 4.75 43.76
C ALA A 313 -3.30 6.18 44.27
N LEU A 314 -3.21 7.21 43.42
CA LEU A 314 -3.38 8.61 43.83
C LEU A 314 -4.78 8.85 44.40
N ARG A 315 -5.85 8.35 43.76
CA ARG A 315 -7.22 8.45 44.30
C ARG A 315 -7.37 7.79 45.68
N ASN A 316 -6.71 6.64 45.85
CA ASN A 316 -6.70 5.99 47.19
C ASN A 316 -5.96 6.84 48.21
N GLN A 317 -4.77 7.35 47.91
CA GLN A 317 -3.93 8.10 48.82
C GLN A 317 -4.57 9.43 49.29
N PHE A 318 -5.17 10.20 48.41
CA PHE A 318 -5.74 11.49 48.80
C PHE A 318 -7.21 11.40 49.29
N GLY A 319 -7.98 10.41 48.81
CA GLY A 319 -9.44 10.33 49.03
C GLY A 319 -9.92 9.06 49.67
N GLY A 320 -9.04 8.08 49.96
CA GLY A 320 -9.45 6.76 50.52
C GLY A 320 -10.32 5.95 49.54
N HIS A 321 -10.34 6.27 48.23
CA HIS A 321 -11.13 5.54 47.24
C HIS A 321 -10.64 4.08 47.17
N ALA A 322 -11.55 3.13 47.03
CA ALA A 322 -11.24 1.73 46.85
C ALA A 322 -10.39 1.50 45.57
N VAL A 323 -9.44 0.57 45.64
CA VAL A 323 -8.64 0.09 44.52
C VAL A 323 -8.85 -1.41 44.35
N ASP A 324 -8.90 -1.86 43.11
CA ASP A 324 -8.92 -3.29 42.82
C ASP A 324 -7.48 -3.84 42.96
N LEU A 325 -7.31 -4.82 43.79
CA LEU A 325 -6.01 -5.46 43.98
C LEU A 325 -5.85 -6.60 42.96
N THR A 326 -4.63 -6.72 42.41
CA THR A 326 -4.30 -7.89 41.59
C THR A 326 -4.39 -9.15 42.41
N THR A 327 -5.29 -10.07 42.06
CA THR A 327 -5.27 -11.44 42.62
C THR A 327 -3.97 -12.09 42.14
N GLN A 328 -3.05 -12.37 43.06
CA GLN A 328 -1.87 -13.16 42.74
C GLN A 328 -2.35 -14.52 42.23
N ARG A 329 -2.15 -14.78 40.94
CA ARG A 329 -2.20 -16.14 40.42
C ARG A 329 -0.92 -16.83 40.91
N HIS A 330 -1.04 -17.66 41.93
CA HIS A 330 -0.01 -18.60 42.39
C HIS A 330 0.18 -19.70 41.35
#